data_4ac275208319299997b3e506ac64f2a8
#
_entry.id   4ac275208319299997b3e506ac64f2a8
#
_cell.length_a   1.000
_cell.length_b   1.000
_cell.length_c   1.000
_cell.angle_alpha   90.00
_cell.angle_beta   90.00
_cell.angle_gamma   90.00
#
_symmetry.space_group_name_H-M   'P 1'
#
loop_
_entity.id
_entity.type
_entity.pdbx_description
1 polymer ?
#
loop_
_entity_poly.entity_id
_entity_poly.type
_entity_poly.pdbx_seq_one_letter_code
_entity_poly.pdbx_strand_id
1 'polypeptide(L)'
;MSRVRFLFSKRGLAAFVPHVEMPPLLSRSARRAGLEILQTEGLSPHPKISLGPALPVGVPALAEPAEIWVGNWSETAAGEWRTMMPLGFDIIRASTVEGPALSRLCKAAEYRVFFRGRLPGVEALRKAIETNLQEEGLLYGLEMESISARVVLAQPDRFGPGFFVKAFTASGFVEGWKDLLIMRTAVGTWEDNTVKPLV
;
A
#
# COMPACT_ATOMS: atom_id res chain seq x y z
N MET A 1 -11.07 -24.44 2.99
CA MET A 1 -10.00 -23.54 3.43
C MET A 1 -9.49 -22.78 2.23
N SER A 2 -9.55 -21.44 2.24
CA SER A 2 -9.20 -20.59 1.11
C SER A 2 -8.19 -19.54 1.53
N ARG A 3 -7.18 -19.28 0.70
CA ARG A 3 -6.35 -18.09 0.78
C ARG A 3 -6.97 -17.03 -0.09
N VAL A 4 -7.42 -15.97 0.53
CA VAL A 4 -8.07 -14.85 -0.15
C VAL A 4 -7.10 -13.68 -0.18
N ARG A 5 -6.78 -13.20 -1.37
CA ARG A 5 -6.05 -11.95 -1.57
C ARG A 5 -7.04 -10.84 -1.83
N PHE A 6 -6.81 -9.70 -1.24
CA PHE A 6 -7.70 -8.57 -1.39
C PHE A 6 -6.94 -7.24 -1.46
N LEU A 7 -7.58 -6.25 -2.05
CA LEU A 7 -7.14 -4.87 -2.05
C LEU A 7 -8.04 -4.07 -1.11
N PHE A 8 -7.43 -3.26 -0.27
CA PHE A 8 -8.18 -2.34 0.58
C PHE A 8 -7.64 -0.91 0.48
N SER A 9 -8.50 0.06 0.74
CA SER A 9 -8.09 1.46 0.87
C SER A 9 -8.04 1.90 2.34
N LYS A 10 -7.23 2.94 2.60
CA LYS A 10 -7.07 3.57 3.90
C LYS A 10 -7.01 5.08 3.70
N ARG A 11 -8.12 5.80 4.00
CA ARG A 11 -8.29 7.22 3.65
C ARG A 11 -8.78 8.06 4.83
N GLY A 12 -8.60 9.38 4.74
CA GLY A 12 -9.01 10.31 5.80
C GLY A 12 -8.35 9.98 7.14
N LEU A 13 -9.12 9.97 8.22
CA LEU A 13 -8.60 9.65 9.56
C LEU A 13 -8.07 8.21 9.68
N ALA A 14 -8.54 7.28 8.86
CA ALA A 14 -8.01 5.93 8.81
C ALA A 14 -6.51 5.88 8.40
N ALA A 15 -6.01 6.89 7.69
CA ALA A 15 -4.59 6.98 7.36
C ALA A 15 -3.68 7.01 8.60
N PHE A 16 -4.20 7.45 9.75
CA PHE A 16 -3.47 7.49 11.01
C PHE A 16 -3.46 6.17 11.78
N VAL A 17 -4.15 5.13 11.31
CA VAL A 17 -4.06 3.79 11.92
C VAL A 17 -2.71 3.18 11.58
N PRO A 18 -1.89 2.78 12.59
CA PRO A 18 -0.58 2.17 12.36
C PRO A 18 -0.68 0.83 11.62
N HIS A 19 0.38 0.46 10.91
CA HIS A 19 0.44 -0.80 10.15
C HIS A 19 0.24 -2.03 11.05
N VAL A 20 0.76 -2.00 12.27
CA VAL A 20 0.63 -3.09 13.26
C VAL A 20 -0.81 -3.31 13.73
N GLU A 21 -1.67 -2.30 13.64
CA GLU A 21 -3.09 -2.40 13.99
C GLU A 21 -3.97 -2.92 12.84
N MET A 22 -3.41 -3.05 11.64
CA MET A 22 -4.18 -3.52 10.49
C MET A 22 -4.67 -4.97 10.62
N PRO A 23 -3.85 -5.97 11.03
CA PRO A 23 -4.33 -7.33 11.17
C PRO A 23 -5.48 -7.46 12.20
N PRO A 24 -5.43 -6.87 13.41
CA PRO A 24 -6.56 -6.87 14.33
C PRO A 24 -7.83 -6.21 13.75
N LEU A 25 -7.69 -5.07 13.06
CA LEU A 25 -8.82 -4.36 12.44
C LEU A 25 -9.49 -5.20 11.35
N LEU A 26 -8.70 -5.71 10.41
CA LEU A 26 -9.16 -6.56 9.31
C LEU A 26 -9.81 -7.85 9.84
N SER A 27 -9.21 -8.49 10.85
CA SER A 27 -9.74 -9.67 11.49
C SER A 27 -11.11 -9.42 12.14
N ARG A 28 -11.25 -8.33 12.89
CA ARG A 28 -12.51 -7.97 13.55
C ARG A 28 -13.62 -7.68 12.52
N SER A 29 -13.31 -6.96 11.46
CA SER A 29 -14.30 -6.65 10.40
C SER A 29 -14.70 -7.92 9.63
N ALA A 30 -13.75 -8.80 9.30
CA ALA A 30 -14.01 -10.05 8.61
C ALA A 30 -14.87 -11.00 9.46
N ARG A 31 -14.62 -11.11 10.78
CA ARG A 31 -15.46 -11.90 11.69
C ARG A 31 -16.88 -11.36 11.80
N ARG A 32 -17.05 -10.03 11.82
CA ARG A 32 -18.40 -9.43 11.80
C ARG A 32 -19.16 -9.73 10.51
N ALA A 33 -18.45 -9.92 9.41
CA ALA A 33 -18.99 -10.38 8.13
C ALA A 33 -19.21 -11.91 8.07
N GLY A 34 -19.07 -12.63 9.18
CA GLY A 34 -19.26 -14.09 9.24
C GLY A 34 -18.11 -14.91 8.67
N LEU A 35 -16.94 -14.33 8.40
CA LEU A 35 -15.78 -15.07 7.91
C LEU A 35 -15.07 -15.84 9.05
N GLU A 36 -14.82 -17.11 8.82
CA GLU A 36 -14.09 -18.02 9.71
C GLU A 36 -12.58 -17.87 9.46
N ILE A 37 -11.93 -16.99 10.21
CA ILE A 37 -10.50 -16.70 10.01
C ILE A 37 -9.66 -17.80 10.66
N LEU A 38 -8.75 -18.36 9.88
CA LEU A 38 -7.78 -19.32 10.37
C LEU A 38 -6.73 -18.65 11.25
N GLN A 39 -6.22 -19.40 12.21
CA GLN A 39 -5.14 -18.97 13.08
C GLN A 39 -3.78 -19.45 12.56
N THR A 40 -2.71 -18.77 12.93
CA THR A 40 -1.36 -19.25 12.75
C THR A 40 -1.10 -20.42 13.69
N GLU A 41 -0.20 -21.31 13.31
CA GLU A 41 0.31 -22.37 14.18
C GLU A 41 1.33 -21.81 15.17
N GLY A 42 1.46 -22.44 16.34
CA GLY A 42 2.45 -22.09 17.36
C GLY A 42 1.87 -21.75 18.74
N LEU A 43 2.74 -21.30 19.66
CA LEU A 43 2.40 -21.07 21.06
C LEU A 43 1.48 -19.85 21.28
N SER A 44 1.43 -18.92 20.35
CA SER A 44 0.59 -17.71 20.41
C SER A 44 -0.19 -17.56 19.10
N PRO A 45 -1.29 -18.34 18.92
CA PRO A 45 -2.07 -18.26 17.70
C PRO A 45 -2.69 -16.87 17.48
N HIS A 46 -2.56 -16.35 16.26
CA HIS A 46 -3.17 -15.10 15.85
C HIS A 46 -3.80 -15.24 14.46
N PRO A 47 -4.72 -14.35 14.07
CA PRO A 47 -5.37 -14.41 12.76
C PRO A 47 -4.34 -14.50 11.63
N LYS A 48 -4.48 -15.49 10.75
CA LYS A 48 -3.57 -15.70 9.63
C LYS A 48 -3.84 -14.67 8.55
N ILE A 49 -3.15 -13.52 8.66
CA ILE A 49 -3.23 -12.37 7.75
C ILE A 49 -1.81 -11.99 7.34
N SER A 50 -1.60 -11.73 6.06
CA SER A 50 -0.37 -11.17 5.51
C SER A 50 -0.66 -9.80 4.90
N LEU A 51 0.14 -8.81 5.21
CA LEU A 51 0.02 -7.47 4.65
C LEU A 51 1.10 -7.23 3.59
N GLY A 52 0.83 -6.33 2.66
CA GLY A 52 1.83 -5.76 1.77
C GLY A 52 2.84 -4.87 2.51
N PRO A 53 3.71 -4.16 1.78
CA PRO A 53 4.73 -3.28 2.34
C PRO A 53 4.15 -2.22 3.29
N ALA A 54 4.79 -2.02 4.44
CA ALA A 54 4.30 -1.10 5.45
C ALA A 54 4.17 0.34 4.94
N LEU A 55 3.18 1.07 5.48
CA LEU A 55 3.01 2.50 5.27
C LEU A 55 3.20 3.26 6.57
N PRO A 56 3.91 4.40 6.55
CA PRO A 56 3.94 5.33 7.66
C PRO A 56 2.54 5.81 8.07
N VAL A 57 2.39 6.15 9.34
CA VAL A 57 1.18 6.79 9.86
C VAL A 57 0.97 8.14 9.16
N GLY A 58 -0.28 8.44 8.81
CA GLY A 58 -0.65 9.65 8.09
C GLY A 58 -0.58 9.55 6.56
N VAL A 59 -0.06 8.44 6.02
CA VAL A 59 -0.03 8.21 4.57
C VAL A 59 -1.30 7.48 4.13
N PRO A 60 -2.17 8.10 3.32
CA PRO A 60 -3.33 7.43 2.74
C PRO A 60 -2.92 6.45 1.64
N ALA A 61 -3.78 5.45 1.43
CA ALA A 61 -3.60 4.44 0.40
C ALA A 61 -4.91 4.12 -0.31
N LEU A 62 -4.81 3.88 -1.63
CA LEU A 62 -5.99 3.58 -2.45
C LEU A 62 -6.18 2.08 -2.68
N ALA A 63 -5.10 1.31 -2.80
CA ALA A 63 -5.18 -0.12 -3.12
C ALA A 63 -4.00 -0.88 -2.48
N GLU A 64 -4.13 -1.17 -1.17
CA GLU A 64 -3.15 -1.95 -0.42
C GLU A 64 -3.45 -3.44 -0.56
N PRO A 65 -2.49 -4.26 -0.95
CA PRO A 65 -2.69 -5.69 -1.02
C PRO A 65 -2.53 -6.35 0.35
N ALA A 66 -3.40 -7.31 0.63
CA ALA A 66 -3.29 -8.18 1.79
C ALA A 66 -3.83 -9.59 1.48
N GLU A 67 -3.51 -10.55 2.32
CA GLU A 67 -4.03 -11.91 2.28
C GLU A 67 -4.62 -12.31 3.63
N ILE A 68 -5.72 -13.06 3.58
CA ILE A 68 -6.36 -13.66 4.75
C ILE A 68 -6.68 -15.14 4.45
N TRP A 69 -6.53 -16.01 5.44
CA TRP A 69 -6.90 -17.41 5.32
C TRP A 69 -8.22 -17.65 6.05
N VAL A 70 -9.21 -18.19 5.32
CA VAL A 70 -10.56 -18.42 5.83
C VAL A 70 -11.04 -19.83 5.58
N GLY A 71 -11.89 -20.33 6.47
CA GLY A 71 -12.54 -21.65 6.35
C GLY A 71 -13.69 -21.63 5.34
N ASN A 72 -14.42 -20.51 5.29
CA ASN A 72 -15.60 -20.32 4.45
C ASN A 72 -15.42 -19.06 3.57
N TRP A 73 -15.31 -19.23 2.28
CA TRP A 73 -15.31 -18.12 1.33
C TRP A 73 -16.39 -18.32 0.29
N SER A 74 -17.19 -17.29 0.04
CA SER A 74 -18.20 -17.24 -1.02
C SER A 74 -17.99 -16.03 -1.91
N GLU A 75 -18.62 -15.99 -3.07
CA GLU A 75 -18.58 -14.85 -3.99
C GLU A 75 -19.16 -13.57 -3.38
N THR A 76 -20.15 -13.69 -2.47
CA THR A 76 -20.79 -12.57 -1.77
C THR A 76 -19.97 -12.05 -0.59
N ALA A 77 -19.06 -12.86 -0.06
CA ALA A 77 -18.31 -12.56 1.18
C ALA A 77 -17.52 -11.25 1.11
N ALA A 78 -17.00 -10.88 -0.05
CA ALA A 78 -16.28 -9.61 -0.23
C ALA A 78 -17.20 -8.41 -0.02
N GLY A 79 -18.44 -8.47 -0.54
CA GLY A 79 -19.46 -7.43 -0.37
C GLY A 79 -19.90 -7.31 1.09
N GLU A 80 -20.14 -8.43 1.76
CA GLU A 80 -20.52 -8.46 3.17
C GLU A 80 -19.40 -7.91 4.06
N TRP A 81 -18.14 -8.31 3.79
CA TRP A 81 -16.97 -7.78 4.51
C TRP A 81 -16.81 -6.29 4.33
N ARG A 82 -17.01 -5.79 3.11
CA ARG A 82 -16.98 -4.37 2.79
C ARG A 82 -17.92 -3.54 3.67
N THR A 83 -19.14 -4.02 3.93
CA THR A 83 -20.11 -3.32 4.78
C THR A 83 -19.71 -3.28 6.26
N MET A 84 -18.82 -4.18 6.69
CA MET A 84 -18.32 -4.26 8.07
C MET A 84 -17.01 -3.49 8.29
N MET A 85 -16.46 -2.86 7.25
CA MET A 85 -15.25 -2.06 7.38
C MET A 85 -15.51 -0.76 8.15
N PRO A 86 -14.56 -0.32 9.00
CA PRO A 86 -14.67 0.97 9.66
C PRO A 86 -14.60 2.14 8.67
N LEU A 87 -15.12 3.29 9.06
CA LEU A 87 -15.06 4.52 8.27
C LEU A 87 -13.60 4.83 7.83
N GLY A 88 -13.43 5.13 6.56
CA GLY A 88 -12.13 5.41 5.96
C GLY A 88 -11.38 4.19 5.43
N PHE A 89 -11.89 2.99 5.69
CA PHE A 89 -11.43 1.74 5.08
C PHE A 89 -12.47 1.20 4.10
N ASP A 90 -12.02 0.53 3.05
CA ASP A 90 -12.89 -0.12 2.08
C ASP A 90 -12.21 -1.36 1.50
N ILE A 91 -12.96 -2.44 1.28
CA ILE A 91 -12.51 -3.60 0.48
C ILE A 91 -12.85 -3.33 -0.98
N ILE A 92 -11.84 -3.17 -1.80
CA ILE A 92 -11.99 -2.80 -3.21
C ILE A 92 -12.27 -4.02 -4.07
N ARG A 93 -11.48 -5.06 -3.87
CA ARG A 93 -11.57 -6.33 -4.58
C ARG A 93 -11.02 -7.44 -3.69
N ALA A 94 -11.57 -8.64 -3.83
CA ALA A 94 -11.06 -9.84 -3.16
C ALA A 94 -11.31 -11.06 -4.03
N SER A 95 -10.37 -12.01 -4.05
CA SER A 95 -10.49 -13.29 -4.73
C SER A 95 -9.67 -14.37 -4.04
N THR A 96 -10.05 -15.61 -4.23
CA THR A 96 -9.21 -16.74 -3.85
C THR A 96 -7.99 -16.81 -4.76
N VAL A 97 -6.84 -17.15 -4.18
CA VAL A 97 -5.58 -17.22 -4.91
C VAL A 97 -4.78 -18.46 -4.55
N GLU A 98 -4.00 -18.91 -5.52
CA GLU A 98 -2.96 -19.92 -5.36
C GLU A 98 -1.61 -19.33 -5.77
N GLY A 99 -0.53 -20.10 -5.59
CA GLY A 99 0.81 -19.70 -6.04
C GLY A 99 1.61 -18.88 -5.00
N PRO A 100 2.43 -17.91 -5.43
CA PRO A 100 3.43 -17.29 -4.58
C PRO A 100 2.83 -16.43 -3.46
N ALA A 101 3.58 -16.29 -2.37
CA ALA A 101 3.23 -15.43 -1.25
C ALA A 101 3.18 -13.95 -1.68
N LEU A 102 2.35 -13.16 -1.00
CA LEU A 102 2.14 -11.74 -1.27
C LEU A 102 3.45 -10.95 -1.35
N SER A 103 4.37 -11.18 -0.42
CA SER A 103 5.67 -10.48 -0.37
C SER A 103 6.53 -10.66 -1.62
N ARG A 104 6.38 -11.79 -2.33
CA ARG A 104 7.10 -12.04 -3.58
C ARG A 104 6.52 -11.29 -4.77
N LEU A 105 5.29 -10.80 -4.67
CA LEU A 105 4.55 -10.12 -5.72
C LEU A 105 4.57 -8.60 -5.59
N CYS A 106 4.84 -8.06 -4.41
CA CYS A 106 4.96 -6.62 -4.17
C CYS A 106 6.30 -6.10 -4.72
N LYS A 107 6.45 -6.03 -6.04
CA LYS A 107 7.70 -5.64 -6.72
C LYS A 107 7.84 -4.14 -6.93
N ALA A 108 6.71 -3.46 -7.10
CA ALA A 108 6.65 -2.02 -7.34
C ALA A 108 5.50 -1.39 -6.57
N ALA A 109 5.64 -0.10 -6.28
CA ALA A 109 4.56 0.73 -5.78
C ALA A 109 4.50 2.06 -6.50
N GLU A 110 3.28 2.53 -6.70
CA GLU A 110 2.97 3.82 -7.29
C GLU A 110 2.55 4.80 -6.20
N TYR A 111 3.06 6.01 -6.31
CA TYR A 111 2.80 7.10 -5.38
C TYR A 111 2.36 8.35 -6.14
N ARG A 112 1.46 9.12 -5.55
CA ARG A 112 1.25 10.52 -5.87
C ARG A 112 1.83 11.40 -4.77
N VAL A 113 2.69 12.32 -5.17
CA VAL A 113 3.40 13.24 -4.27
C VAL A 113 2.95 14.65 -4.57
N PHE A 114 2.29 15.28 -3.60
CA PHE A 114 1.82 16.66 -3.65
C PHE A 114 2.75 17.53 -2.81
N PHE A 115 3.14 18.66 -3.34
CA PHE A 115 3.97 19.64 -2.65
C PHE A 115 3.09 20.78 -2.15
N ARG A 116 3.24 21.17 -0.89
CA ARG A 116 2.52 22.30 -0.32
C ARG A 116 2.92 23.64 -0.93
N GLY A 117 4.18 23.74 -1.33
CA GLY A 117 4.73 24.88 -2.05
C GLY A 117 4.76 24.66 -3.55
N ARG A 118 5.78 25.21 -4.21
CA ARG A 118 5.99 25.04 -5.64
C ARG A 118 6.37 23.60 -5.98
N LEU A 119 5.70 23.00 -6.94
CA LEU A 119 6.06 21.69 -7.50
C LEU A 119 7.37 21.85 -8.30
N PRO A 120 8.45 21.13 -7.94
CA PRO A 120 9.70 21.14 -8.69
C PRO A 120 9.53 20.58 -10.11
N GLY A 121 10.41 20.96 -11.03
CA GLY A 121 10.39 20.40 -12.40
C GLY A 121 10.78 18.93 -12.43
N VAL A 122 10.34 18.22 -13.47
CA VAL A 122 10.53 16.75 -13.60
C VAL A 122 11.99 16.32 -13.51
N GLU A 123 12.91 17.03 -14.16
CA GLU A 123 14.35 16.71 -14.13
C GLU A 123 14.96 16.90 -12.73
N ALA A 124 14.53 17.93 -12.01
CA ALA A 124 14.97 18.17 -10.65
C ALA A 124 14.48 17.07 -9.69
N LEU A 125 13.21 16.64 -9.81
CA LEU A 125 12.66 15.52 -9.05
C LEU A 125 13.35 14.22 -9.40
N ARG A 126 13.57 13.93 -10.67
CA ARG A 126 14.29 12.75 -11.15
C ARG A 126 15.68 12.67 -10.50
N LYS A 127 16.47 13.73 -10.63
CA LYS A 127 17.80 13.81 -10.05
C LYS A 127 17.79 13.62 -8.54
N ALA A 128 16.83 14.23 -7.81
CA ALA A 128 16.71 14.08 -6.38
C ALA A 128 16.41 12.61 -5.98
N ILE A 129 15.52 11.95 -6.71
CA ILE A 129 15.16 10.55 -6.46
C ILE A 129 16.35 9.65 -6.77
N GLU A 130 16.92 9.71 -7.98
CA GLU A 130 18.01 8.83 -8.44
C GLU A 130 19.27 8.98 -7.59
N THR A 131 19.65 10.20 -7.20
CA THR A 131 20.80 10.44 -6.30
C THR A 131 20.63 9.72 -4.95
N ASN A 132 19.40 9.61 -4.44
CA ASN A 132 19.13 9.00 -3.13
C ASN A 132 18.82 7.49 -3.20
N LEU A 133 18.51 6.94 -4.39
CA LEU A 133 18.29 5.49 -4.56
C LEU A 133 19.54 4.67 -4.39
N GLN A 134 20.73 5.24 -4.73
CA GLN A 134 22.04 4.59 -4.66
C GLN A 134 22.20 3.35 -5.56
N GLU A 135 21.17 2.97 -6.30
CA GLU A 135 21.12 1.86 -7.25
C GLU A 135 20.36 2.31 -8.49
N GLU A 136 20.85 1.96 -9.67
CA GLU A 136 20.18 2.26 -10.94
C GLU A 136 18.97 1.35 -11.16
N GLY A 137 18.01 1.83 -11.98
CA GLY A 137 16.88 1.02 -12.43
C GLY A 137 15.77 0.79 -11.39
N LEU A 138 15.80 1.49 -10.26
CA LEU A 138 14.75 1.39 -9.24
C LEU A 138 13.63 2.43 -9.41
N LEU A 139 13.86 3.50 -10.16
CA LEU A 139 12.83 4.45 -10.57
C LEU A 139 12.19 3.95 -11.88
N TYR A 140 11.02 3.36 -11.78
CA TYR A 140 10.29 2.81 -12.93
C TYR A 140 9.48 3.85 -13.69
N GLY A 141 9.01 4.89 -13.03
CA GLY A 141 8.24 5.95 -13.66
C GLY A 141 8.26 7.25 -12.88
N LEU A 142 8.29 8.36 -13.60
CA LEU A 142 8.13 9.70 -13.05
C LEU A 142 7.39 10.55 -14.09
N GLU A 143 6.19 10.97 -13.73
CA GLU A 143 5.31 11.79 -14.57
C GLU A 143 4.81 13.00 -13.76
N MET A 144 4.76 14.15 -14.41
CA MET A 144 4.20 15.36 -13.81
C MET A 144 2.71 15.42 -14.09
N GLU A 145 1.93 15.62 -13.06
CA GLU A 145 0.50 15.96 -13.15
C GLU A 145 0.33 17.46 -12.83
N SER A 146 -0.88 17.99 -12.96
CA SER A 146 -1.14 19.44 -12.75
C SER A 146 -0.71 19.95 -11.37
N ILE A 147 -0.87 19.15 -10.32
CA ILE A 147 -0.62 19.53 -8.91
C ILE A 147 0.22 18.51 -8.14
N SER A 148 0.67 17.46 -8.80
CA SER A 148 1.42 16.35 -8.18
C SER A 148 2.43 15.73 -9.11
N ALA A 149 3.33 14.92 -8.56
CA ALA A 149 4.16 14.00 -9.32
C ALA A 149 3.67 12.56 -9.07
N ARG A 150 3.44 11.81 -10.15
CA ARG A 150 3.26 10.37 -10.11
C ARG A 150 4.64 9.71 -10.15
N VAL A 151 4.95 8.89 -9.17
CA VAL A 151 6.25 8.22 -9.04
C VAL A 151 6.03 6.72 -8.85
N VAL A 152 6.76 5.91 -9.61
CA VAL A 152 6.75 4.46 -9.45
C VAL A 152 8.14 3.98 -9.06
N LEU A 153 8.24 3.33 -7.91
CA LEU A 153 9.49 2.76 -7.40
C LEU A 153 9.42 1.24 -7.27
N ALA A 154 10.53 0.59 -7.57
CA ALA A 154 10.78 -0.80 -7.20
C ALA A 154 10.98 -0.94 -5.68
N GLN A 155 10.92 -2.18 -5.17
CA GLN A 155 11.22 -2.54 -3.79
C GLN A 155 10.46 -1.68 -2.75
N PRO A 156 9.12 -1.68 -2.75
CA PRO A 156 8.31 -0.80 -1.91
C PRO A 156 8.43 -1.03 -0.40
N ASP A 157 8.99 -2.13 0.03
CA ASP A 157 9.38 -2.44 1.41
C ASP A 157 10.64 -1.68 1.84
N ARG A 158 11.50 -1.30 0.90
CA ARG A 158 12.72 -0.50 1.13
C ARG A 158 12.50 0.97 0.81
N PHE A 159 11.79 1.28 -0.29
CA PHE A 159 11.58 2.63 -0.79
C PHE A 159 10.10 3.04 -0.70
N GLY A 160 9.70 3.44 0.49
CA GLY A 160 8.35 3.94 0.78
C GLY A 160 8.28 5.47 0.89
N PRO A 161 7.18 6.02 1.40
CA PRO A 161 6.96 7.47 1.50
C PRO A 161 8.06 8.24 2.25
N GLY A 162 8.66 7.66 3.28
CA GLY A 162 9.78 8.27 4.00
C GLY A 162 11.03 8.51 3.14
N PHE A 163 11.21 7.70 2.10
CA PHE A 163 12.28 7.89 1.12
C PHE A 163 12.11 9.22 0.37
N PHE A 164 10.89 9.55 -0.09
CA PHE A 164 10.64 10.83 -0.77
C PHE A 164 10.92 12.02 0.12
N VAL A 165 10.49 11.96 1.38
CA VAL A 165 10.75 13.05 2.35
C VAL A 165 12.26 13.26 2.49
N LYS A 166 13.03 12.18 2.69
CA LYS A 166 14.50 12.24 2.80
C LYS A 166 15.13 12.81 1.53
N ALA A 167 14.78 12.31 0.35
CA ALA A 167 15.34 12.72 -0.93
C ALA A 167 15.06 14.20 -1.24
N PHE A 168 13.84 14.65 -0.99
CA PHE A 168 13.43 16.03 -1.30
C PHE A 168 13.93 17.03 -0.26
N THR A 169 14.08 16.63 1.00
CA THR A 169 14.74 17.45 2.02
C THR A 169 16.23 17.63 1.69
N ALA A 170 16.92 16.56 1.31
CA ALA A 170 18.32 16.61 0.91
C ALA A 170 18.57 17.50 -0.32
N SER A 171 17.55 17.63 -1.19
CA SER A 171 17.58 18.48 -2.39
C SER A 171 17.07 19.92 -2.15
N GLY A 172 16.68 20.25 -0.93
CA GLY A 172 16.19 21.59 -0.56
C GLY A 172 14.80 21.92 -1.11
N PHE A 173 14.00 20.94 -1.54
CA PHE A 173 12.66 21.19 -2.07
C PHE A 173 11.62 21.35 -0.95
N VAL A 174 11.85 20.71 0.18
CA VAL A 174 10.97 20.68 1.36
C VAL A 174 11.79 20.67 2.64
N GLU A 175 11.16 21.03 3.77
CA GLU A 175 11.78 20.94 5.09
C GLU A 175 11.44 19.61 5.79
N GLY A 176 10.41 18.89 5.30
CA GLY A 176 9.99 17.61 5.87
C GLY A 176 8.55 17.22 5.53
N TRP A 177 7.99 16.33 6.33
CA TRP A 177 6.64 15.79 6.14
C TRP A 177 5.54 16.86 6.03
N LYS A 178 5.68 17.99 6.73
CA LYS A 178 4.69 19.08 6.73
C LYS A 178 4.45 19.70 5.35
N ASP A 179 5.42 19.56 4.45
CA ASP A 179 5.41 20.17 3.12
C ASP A 179 4.95 19.21 2.02
N LEU A 180 4.69 17.96 2.38
CA LEU A 180 4.31 16.90 1.45
C LEU A 180 3.00 16.24 1.86
N LEU A 181 2.14 15.96 0.90
CA LEU A 181 1.14 14.92 1.01
C LEU A 181 1.54 13.79 0.05
N ILE A 182 1.81 12.62 0.59
CA ILE A 182 2.17 11.44 -0.19
C ILE A 182 1.03 10.44 -0.05
N MET A 183 0.56 9.90 -1.17
CA MET A 183 -0.47 8.88 -1.21
C MET A 183 0.06 7.69 -2.00
N ARG A 184 -0.06 6.47 -1.48
CA ARG A 184 0.23 5.24 -2.23
C ARG A 184 -1.02 4.82 -3.00
N THR A 185 -0.92 4.76 -4.32
CA THR A 185 -2.06 4.49 -5.20
C THR A 185 -2.17 3.03 -5.58
N ALA A 186 -1.04 2.33 -5.70
CA ALA A 186 -1.00 0.90 -6.01
C ALA A 186 0.27 0.22 -5.48
N VAL A 187 0.17 -1.09 -5.25
CA VAL A 187 1.29 -2.01 -5.01
C VAL A 187 1.04 -3.28 -5.80
N GLY A 188 2.08 -3.78 -6.50
CA GLY A 188 1.93 -4.99 -7.30
C GLY A 188 3.17 -5.40 -8.08
N THR A 189 2.95 -6.14 -9.16
CA THR A 189 3.99 -6.44 -10.15
C THR A 189 4.20 -5.23 -11.07
N TRP A 190 5.36 -5.17 -11.73
CA TRP A 190 5.64 -4.16 -12.73
C TRP A 190 5.60 -4.79 -14.12
N GLU A 191 4.62 -4.41 -14.92
CA GLU A 191 4.37 -4.96 -16.26
C GLU A 191 3.77 -3.86 -17.16
N ASP A 192 4.15 -3.81 -18.43
CA ASP A 192 3.64 -2.85 -19.42
C ASP A 192 3.69 -1.39 -18.93
N ASN A 193 4.78 -0.97 -18.29
CA ASN A 193 4.97 0.35 -17.71
C ASN A 193 3.89 0.77 -16.68
N THR A 194 3.28 -0.21 -16.03
CA THR A 194 2.27 0.03 -14.98
C THR A 194 2.46 -0.91 -13.80
N VAL A 195 2.02 -0.46 -12.62
CA VAL A 195 1.88 -1.33 -11.46
C VAL A 195 0.58 -2.11 -11.62
N LYS A 196 0.68 -3.42 -11.84
CA LYS A 196 -0.49 -4.31 -11.95
C LYS A 196 -0.94 -4.70 -10.55
N PRO A 197 -2.21 -4.45 -10.18
CA PRO A 197 -2.79 -4.93 -8.93
C PRO A 197 -2.70 -6.45 -8.81
N LEU A 198 -2.63 -6.96 -7.59
CA LEU A 198 -2.44 -8.39 -7.30
C LEU A 198 -3.74 -9.19 -7.19
N VAL A 199 -4.88 -8.56 -7.44
CA VAL A 199 -6.24 -9.14 -7.45
C VAL A 199 -7.02 -8.61 -8.64
#